data_de50febe6d175dc44e923694891b86df
#
_entry.id   de50febe6d175dc44e923694891b86df
#
_cell.length_a   1.000
_cell.length_b   1.000
_cell.length_c   1.000
_cell.angle_alpha   90.00
_cell.angle_beta   90.00
_cell.angle_gamma   90.00
#
_symmetry.space_group_name_H-M   'P 1'
#
loop_
_entity.id
_entity.type
_entity.pdbx_description
1 polymer ?
#
loop_
_entity_poly.entity_id
_entity_poly.type
_entity_poly.pdbx_seq_one_letter_code
_entity_poly.pdbx_strand_id
1 'polypeptide(L)'
;MLHRSLFVSLVLGLPVASIVTGCASLPGFSSSKDDGLARVDQLLTAVERVQAESVLARERADVALGTLRELVAPEFDGDPLAAHARLVKEIAEARKQTEKLELALPPLEDTARKVFLAWTEESETIGSTRLRRQSQARMAATRQRYEAVQRSATEVQIACEAFNSNLEDHATFLEHDFNAESVAALAEEVALLDEQSEELAQRVEACVDASKLYVETAALRGQLAQTGTAARPVTQRAQETTPAKRRAKQPATAKLAEEPADAPAAETKPVAQKVD
;
A
#
# COMPACT_ATOMS: atom_id res chain seq x y z
N MET A 1 -4.85 62.13 -7.70
CA MET A 1 -5.99 62.11 -8.62
C MET A 1 -6.53 60.69 -8.58
N LEU A 2 -7.42 60.39 -7.69
CA LEU A 2 -8.88 60.30 -7.74
C LEU A 2 -9.42 59.58 -8.99
N HIS A 3 -9.93 58.34 -8.82
CA HIS A 3 -11.31 58.04 -9.18
C HIS A 3 -11.81 56.78 -8.46
N ARG A 4 -12.72 57.00 -7.55
CA ARG A 4 -13.64 56.06 -6.93
C ARG A 4 -14.75 55.74 -7.95
N SER A 5 -15.11 54.51 -8.13
CA SER A 5 -16.42 54.11 -8.66
C SER A 5 -17.06 53.09 -7.77
N LEU A 6 -18.05 53.57 -7.03
CA LEU A 6 -19.07 52.84 -6.29
C LEU A 6 -20.08 52.30 -7.31
N PHE A 7 -20.30 50.99 -7.38
CA PHE A 7 -21.52 50.38 -7.95
C PHE A 7 -22.33 49.78 -6.84
N VAL A 8 -23.39 50.46 -6.50
CA VAL A 8 -24.50 49.99 -5.69
C VAL A 8 -25.45 49.22 -6.63
N SER A 9 -25.57 47.92 -6.45
CA SER A 9 -26.65 47.13 -7.11
C SER A 9 -27.67 46.70 -6.05
N LEU A 10 -28.79 47.31 -6.21
CA LEU A 10 -30.06 47.03 -5.51
C LEU A 10 -30.62 45.70 -6.06
N VAL A 11 -30.75 44.66 -5.23
CA VAL A 11 -31.46 43.44 -5.59
C VAL A 11 -32.77 43.35 -4.80
N LEU A 12 -33.85 43.44 -5.55
CA LEU A 12 -35.22 43.24 -5.13
C LEU A 12 -35.45 41.85 -4.57
N GLY A 13 -35.98 41.73 -3.37
CA GLY A 13 -36.41 40.49 -2.76
C GLY A 13 -37.73 40.00 -3.32
N LEU A 14 -37.81 38.71 -3.64
CA LEU A 14 -39.02 37.93 -3.85
C LEU A 14 -39.10 36.86 -2.75
N PRO A 15 -40.21 36.73 -2.01
CA PRO A 15 -40.39 35.66 -1.06
C PRO A 15 -40.81 34.39 -1.78
N VAL A 16 -39.96 33.36 -1.78
CA VAL A 16 -40.34 32.01 -2.19
C VAL A 16 -40.98 31.32 -1.00
N ALA A 17 -42.26 31.06 -1.13
CA ALA A 17 -43.01 30.25 -0.17
C ALA A 17 -42.53 28.80 -0.20
N SER A 18 -41.82 28.37 0.85
CA SER A 18 -41.41 26.98 1.04
C SER A 18 -42.62 26.13 1.47
N ILE A 19 -43.07 25.28 0.55
CA ILE A 19 -44.02 24.20 0.86
C ILE A 19 -43.21 23.13 1.60
N VAL A 20 -43.38 23.05 2.91
CA VAL A 20 -42.85 21.96 3.75
C VAL A 20 -43.73 20.75 3.53
N THR A 21 -43.29 19.89 2.59
CA THR A 21 -43.88 18.53 2.46
C THR A 21 -43.27 17.70 3.58
N GLY A 22 -43.99 17.50 4.66
CA GLY A 22 -43.60 16.62 5.76
C GLY A 22 -43.55 15.17 5.28
N CYS A 23 -42.34 14.67 5.01
CA CYS A 23 -42.11 13.23 4.97
C CYS A 23 -42.12 12.73 6.42
N ALA A 24 -43.21 12.00 6.76
CA ALA A 24 -43.25 11.25 8.01
C ALA A 24 -42.12 10.22 8.01
N SER A 25 -41.09 10.48 8.77
CA SER A 25 -39.98 9.55 9.05
C SER A 25 -40.56 8.37 9.82
N LEU A 26 -40.65 7.22 9.19
CA LEU A 26 -40.88 5.95 9.87
C LEU A 26 -39.66 5.70 10.80
N PRO A 27 -39.87 5.59 12.12
CA PRO A 27 -38.78 5.27 13.02
C PRO A 27 -38.47 3.78 12.88
N GLY A 28 -37.27 3.41 12.41
CA GLY A 28 -36.74 2.13 12.76
C GLY A 28 -36.01 1.25 11.76
N PHE A 29 -35.46 1.74 10.61
CA PHE A 29 -34.80 0.79 9.70
C PHE A 29 -33.56 1.28 8.93
N SER A 30 -32.84 2.31 9.30
CA SER A 30 -31.75 2.79 8.46
C SER A 30 -30.38 3.01 9.11
N SER A 31 -30.21 2.79 10.41
CA SER A 31 -28.93 3.20 11.05
C SER A 31 -27.81 2.17 11.05
N SER A 32 -28.11 0.85 11.04
CA SER A 32 -27.04 -0.14 11.30
C SER A 32 -26.33 -0.72 10.04
N LYS A 33 -26.99 -0.64 8.85
CA LYS A 33 -26.36 -1.18 7.63
C LYS A 33 -25.37 -0.22 6.99
N ASP A 34 -25.66 1.08 7.03
CA ASP A 34 -24.79 2.12 6.48
C ASP A 34 -23.51 2.27 7.34
N ASP A 35 -23.64 2.10 8.65
CA ASP A 35 -22.49 2.18 9.57
C ASP A 35 -21.46 1.05 9.36
N GLY A 36 -21.90 -0.16 9.03
CA GLY A 36 -21.02 -1.30 8.78
C GLY A 36 -20.14 -1.12 7.55
N LEU A 37 -20.75 -0.71 6.44
CA LEU A 37 -20.05 -0.44 5.18
C LEU A 37 -19.10 0.76 5.31
N ALA A 38 -19.54 1.83 6.00
CA ALA A 38 -18.70 3.00 6.25
C ALA A 38 -17.47 2.67 7.09
N ARG A 39 -17.59 1.77 8.10
CA ARG A 39 -16.43 1.31 8.90
C ARG A 39 -15.43 0.51 8.06
N VAL A 40 -15.90 -0.35 7.17
CA VAL A 40 -15.02 -1.11 6.26
C VAL A 40 -14.30 -0.17 5.31
N ASP A 41 -15.00 0.81 4.73
CA ASP A 41 -14.43 1.82 3.83
C ASP A 41 -13.37 2.68 4.53
N GLN A 42 -13.60 3.08 5.78
CA GLN A 42 -12.60 3.77 6.60
C GLN A 42 -11.35 2.92 6.84
N LEU A 43 -11.50 1.61 7.06
CA LEU A 43 -10.34 0.73 7.24
C LEU A 43 -9.56 0.54 5.93
N LEU A 44 -10.25 0.42 4.79
CA LEU A 44 -9.61 0.39 3.48
C LEU A 44 -8.79 1.67 3.24
N THR A 45 -9.39 2.84 3.48
CA THR A 45 -8.71 4.14 3.37
C THR A 45 -7.49 4.25 4.29
N ALA A 46 -7.58 3.72 5.52
CA ALA A 46 -6.45 3.72 6.44
C ALA A 46 -5.31 2.80 5.96
N VAL A 47 -5.62 1.62 5.39
CA VAL A 47 -4.63 0.72 4.78
C VAL A 47 -3.95 1.39 3.58
N GLU A 48 -4.72 1.99 2.67
CA GLU A 48 -4.19 2.70 1.50
C GLU A 48 -3.29 3.88 1.91
N ARG A 49 -3.67 4.59 2.98
CA ARG A 49 -2.84 5.67 3.52
C ARG A 49 -1.50 5.16 4.03
N VAL A 50 -1.49 4.11 4.86
CA VAL A 50 -0.24 3.53 5.38
C VAL A 50 0.64 3.01 4.25
N GLN A 51 0.06 2.36 3.23
CA GLN A 51 0.79 1.97 2.03
C GLN A 51 1.45 3.16 1.33
N ALA A 52 0.70 4.25 1.11
CA ALA A 52 1.21 5.45 0.44
C ALA A 52 2.33 6.12 1.25
N GLU A 53 2.16 6.27 2.58
CA GLU A 53 3.18 6.86 3.44
C GLU A 53 4.45 5.99 3.51
N SER A 54 4.33 4.66 3.45
CA SER A 54 5.47 3.73 3.39
C SER A 54 6.30 3.92 2.10
N VAL A 55 5.64 4.03 0.96
CA VAL A 55 6.31 4.27 -0.33
C VAL A 55 7.01 5.63 -0.32
N LEU A 56 6.31 6.68 0.14
CA LEU A 56 6.88 8.03 0.21
C LEU A 56 8.06 8.13 1.19
N ALA A 57 8.03 7.39 2.32
CA ALA A 57 9.14 7.37 3.28
C ALA A 57 10.41 6.78 2.63
N ARG A 58 10.28 5.68 1.90
CA ARG A 58 11.38 5.13 1.12
C ARG A 58 11.89 6.11 0.05
N GLU A 59 11.00 6.69 -0.74
CA GLU A 59 11.41 7.64 -1.80
C GLU A 59 12.20 8.82 -1.23
N ARG A 60 11.84 9.34 -0.05
CA ARG A 60 12.57 10.41 0.61
C ARG A 60 13.92 9.95 1.15
N ALA A 61 14.00 8.75 1.69
CA ALA A 61 15.26 8.13 2.12
C ALA A 61 16.22 7.93 0.93
N ASP A 62 15.71 7.45 -0.21
CA ASP A 62 16.49 7.28 -1.45
C ASP A 62 17.02 8.62 -1.99
N VAL A 63 16.25 9.71 -1.88
CA VAL A 63 16.71 11.07 -2.27
C VAL A 63 17.86 11.53 -1.37
N ALA A 64 17.76 11.34 -0.06
CA ALA A 64 18.80 11.71 0.88
C ALA A 64 20.09 10.90 0.63
N LEU A 65 19.97 9.57 0.42
CA LEU A 65 21.09 8.71 0.04
C LEU A 65 21.74 9.16 -1.29
N GLY A 66 20.90 9.47 -2.30
CA GLY A 66 21.38 9.99 -3.58
C GLY A 66 22.21 11.28 -3.42
N THR A 67 21.78 12.17 -2.52
CA THR A 67 22.52 13.40 -2.20
C THR A 67 23.87 13.12 -1.51
N LEU A 68 23.90 12.12 -0.61
CA LEU A 68 25.16 11.67 0.01
C LEU A 68 26.12 11.07 -1.02
N ARG A 69 25.61 10.18 -1.90
CA ARG A 69 26.43 9.58 -2.98
C ARG A 69 27.04 10.64 -3.90
N GLU A 70 26.26 11.65 -4.28
CA GLU A 70 26.75 12.76 -5.09
C GLU A 70 27.86 13.52 -4.39
N LEU A 71 27.73 13.76 -3.08
CA LEU A 71 28.72 14.48 -2.27
C LEU A 71 30.06 13.74 -2.12
N VAL A 72 30.02 12.39 -2.03
CA VAL A 72 31.23 11.57 -1.86
C VAL A 72 31.78 11.03 -3.18
N ALA A 73 31.16 11.37 -4.31
CA ALA A 73 31.62 10.93 -5.62
C ALA A 73 33.04 11.50 -5.93
N PRO A 74 33.96 10.70 -6.49
CA PRO A 74 35.30 11.18 -6.83
C PRO A 74 35.36 12.35 -7.80
N GLU A 75 34.31 12.48 -8.65
CA GLU A 75 34.15 13.54 -9.64
C GLU A 75 33.40 14.77 -9.10
N PHE A 76 33.09 14.84 -7.81
CA PHE A 76 32.38 15.96 -7.23
C PHE A 76 33.21 17.27 -7.39
N ASP A 77 32.67 18.22 -8.12
CA ASP A 77 33.27 19.52 -8.43
C ASP A 77 32.45 20.71 -7.88
N GLY A 78 31.38 20.43 -7.11
CA GLY A 78 30.48 21.43 -6.55
C GLY A 78 31.01 22.16 -5.32
N ASP A 79 30.20 23.07 -4.78
CA ASP A 79 30.44 23.71 -3.49
C ASP A 79 30.14 22.71 -2.36
N PRO A 80 31.14 22.27 -1.58
CA PRO A 80 30.97 21.29 -0.51
C PRO A 80 29.98 21.75 0.58
N LEU A 81 30.02 23.04 0.96
CA LEU A 81 29.12 23.56 2.01
C LEU A 81 27.66 23.58 1.54
N ALA A 82 27.42 23.96 0.30
CA ALA A 82 26.08 23.94 -0.27
C ALA A 82 25.56 22.51 -0.43
N ALA A 83 26.41 21.56 -0.84
CA ALA A 83 26.06 20.14 -0.97
C ALA A 83 25.75 19.51 0.38
N HIS A 84 26.56 19.77 1.41
CA HIS A 84 26.29 19.32 2.77
C HIS A 84 24.96 19.89 3.32
N ALA A 85 24.74 21.20 3.16
CA ALA A 85 23.49 21.82 3.58
C ALA A 85 22.25 21.20 2.87
N ARG A 86 22.40 20.80 1.59
CA ARG A 86 21.37 20.07 0.85
C ARG A 86 21.15 18.67 1.45
N LEU A 87 22.21 17.93 1.76
CA LEU A 87 22.13 16.62 2.40
C LEU A 87 21.34 16.68 3.72
N VAL A 88 21.71 17.60 4.62
CA VAL A 88 21.02 17.80 5.90
C VAL A 88 19.55 18.10 5.69
N LYS A 89 19.21 18.92 4.70
CA LYS A 89 17.81 19.23 4.35
C LYS A 89 17.05 17.99 3.87
N GLU A 90 17.62 17.19 2.97
CA GLU A 90 16.94 16.00 2.44
C GLU A 90 16.77 14.93 3.52
N ILE A 91 17.73 14.78 4.44
CA ILE A 91 17.58 13.92 5.63
C ILE A 91 16.41 14.39 6.52
N ALA A 92 16.31 15.68 6.75
CA ALA A 92 15.20 16.24 7.53
C ALA A 92 13.83 16.00 6.88
N GLU A 93 13.74 16.08 5.55
CA GLU A 93 12.51 15.74 4.81
C GLU A 93 12.21 14.23 4.84
N ALA A 94 13.24 13.37 4.80
CA ALA A 94 13.07 11.92 4.96
C ALA A 94 12.54 11.56 6.35
N ARG A 95 13.09 12.15 7.41
CA ARG A 95 12.59 11.98 8.79
C ARG A 95 11.15 12.43 8.95
N LYS A 96 10.83 13.61 8.46
CA LYS A 96 9.46 14.14 8.48
C LYS A 96 8.47 13.22 7.75
N GLN A 97 8.90 12.54 6.69
CA GLN A 97 8.06 11.60 6.00
C GLN A 97 7.90 10.28 6.78
N THR A 98 8.95 9.81 7.44
CA THR A 98 8.88 8.65 8.36
C THR A 98 7.94 8.94 9.55
N GLU A 99 7.97 10.15 10.10
CA GLU A 99 7.02 10.60 11.13
C GLU A 99 5.56 10.54 10.64
N LYS A 100 5.28 10.89 9.38
CA LYS A 100 3.92 10.76 8.83
C LYS A 100 3.46 9.30 8.72
N LEU A 101 4.37 8.39 8.40
CA LEU A 101 4.08 6.96 8.43
C LEU A 101 3.78 6.50 9.86
N GLU A 102 4.60 6.88 10.83
CA GLU A 102 4.36 6.60 12.26
C GLU A 102 2.98 7.10 12.71
N LEU A 103 2.63 8.35 12.37
CA LEU A 103 1.34 8.94 12.70
C LEU A 103 0.14 8.30 11.96
N ALA A 104 0.38 7.54 10.90
CA ALA A 104 -0.67 6.82 10.19
C ALA A 104 -1.01 5.46 10.83
N LEU A 105 -0.11 4.87 11.63
CA LEU A 105 -0.31 3.54 12.24
C LEU A 105 -1.40 3.50 13.32
N PRO A 106 -1.45 4.43 14.32
CA PRO A 106 -2.48 4.41 15.34
C PRO A 106 -3.92 4.52 14.80
N PRO A 107 -4.23 5.41 13.83
CA PRO A 107 -5.56 5.45 13.21
C PRO A 107 -5.94 4.16 12.48
N LEU A 108 -4.98 3.47 11.84
CA LEU A 108 -5.18 2.18 11.21
C LEU A 108 -5.61 1.13 12.26
N GLU A 109 -4.89 1.04 13.38
CA GLU A 109 -5.17 0.13 14.47
C GLU A 109 -6.54 0.40 15.12
N ASP A 110 -6.83 1.67 15.42
CA ASP A 110 -8.10 2.07 16.03
C ASP A 110 -9.30 1.75 15.14
N THR A 111 -9.16 1.98 13.83
CA THR A 111 -10.20 1.68 12.87
C THR A 111 -10.42 0.17 12.74
N ALA A 112 -9.35 -0.60 12.67
CA ALA A 112 -9.42 -2.06 12.61
C ALA A 112 -10.09 -2.64 13.86
N ARG A 113 -9.74 -2.16 15.05
CA ARG A 113 -10.34 -2.58 16.32
C ARG A 113 -11.85 -2.36 16.30
N LYS A 114 -12.33 -1.20 15.84
CA LYS A 114 -13.76 -0.88 15.74
C LYS A 114 -14.48 -1.80 14.73
N VAL A 115 -13.86 -2.06 13.58
CA VAL A 115 -14.41 -2.96 12.55
C VAL A 115 -14.56 -4.38 13.09
N PHE A 116 -13.50 -4.94 13.68
CA PHE A 116 -13.53 -6.33 14.15
C PHE A 116 -14.40 -6.52 15.39
N LEU A 117 -14.48 -5.54 16.28
CA LEU A 117 -15.39 -5.58 17.41
C LEU A 117 -16.85 -5.61 16.93
N ALA A 118 -17.24 -4.66 16.10
CA ALA A 118 -18.59 -4.62 15.55
C ALA A 118 -18.94 -5.87 14.75
N TRP A 119 -18.01 -6.41 13.95
CA TRP A 119 -18.23 -7.66 13.22
C TRP A 119 -18.45 -8.84 14.15
N THR A 120 -17.74 -8.90 15.27
CA THR A 120 -17.94 -9.94 16.29
C THR A 120 -19.34 -9.87 16.87
N GLU A 121 -19.79 -8.68 17.33
CA GLU A 121 -21.11 -8.44 17.88
C GLU A 121 -22.23 -8.75 16.86
N GLU A 122 -22.10 -8.24 15.65
CA GLU A 122 -23.06 -8.45 14.56
C GLU A 122 -23.15 -9.95 14.18
N SER A 123 -22.03 -10.69 14.19
CA SER A 123 -22.02 -12.10 13.85
C SER A 123 -22.81 -12.96 14.84
N GLU A 124 -22.89 -12.56 16.11
CA GLU A 124 -23.66 -13.25 17.16
C GLU A 124 -25.17 -13.13 16.94
N THR A 125 -25.63 -12.07 16.30
CA THR A 125 -27.06 -11.86 15.98
C THR A 125 -27.55 -12.72 14.82
N ILE A 126 -26.65 -13.37 14.07
CA ILE A 126 -27.02 -14.23 12.95
C ILE A 126 -27.69 -15.50 13.45
N GLY A 127 -28.99 -15.69 13.21
CA GLY A 127 -29.77 -16.84 13.65
C GLY A 127 -29.34 -18.17 13.04
N SER A 128 -28.89 -18.17 11.76
CA SER A 128 -28.42 -19.37 11.07
C SER A 128 -27.01 -19.76 11.53
N THR A 129 -26.85 -20.90 12.17
CA THR A 129 -25.56 -21.43 12.61
C THR A 129 -24.55 -21.57 11.48
N ARG A 130 -24.99 -21.96 10.27
CA ARG A 130 -24.13 -22.09 9.10
C ARG A 130 -23.59 -20.73 8.67
N LEU A 131 -24.45 -19.70 8.56
CA LEU A 131 -24.05 -18.36 8.16
C LEU A 131 -23.18 -17.68 9.22
N ARG A 132 -23.46 -17.90 10.50
CA ARG A 132 -22.64 -17.42 11.62
C ARG A 132 -21.22 -17.97 11.54
N ARG A 133 -21.05 -19.29 11.37
CA ARG A 133 -19.73 -19.92 11.21
C ARG A 133 -18.99 -19.39 9.99
N GLN A 134 -19.69 -19.18 8.88
CA GLN A 134 -19.10 -18.60 7.66
C GLN A 134 -18.64 -17.16 7.89
N SER A 135 -19.42 -16.33 8.58
CA SER A 135 -19.06 -14.95 8.94
C SER A 135 -17.82 -14.93 9.83
N GLN A 136 -17.78 -15.77 10.88
CA GLN A 136 -16.64 -15.87 11.79
C GLN A 136 -15.35 -16.33 11.07
N ALA A 137 -15.44 -17.31 10.17
CA ALA A 137 -14.29 -17.74 9.37
C ALA A 137 -13.76 -16.63 8.46
N ARG A 138 -14.67 -15.85 7.83
CA ARG A 138 -14.27 -14.67 7.02
C ARG A 138 -13.61 -13.59 7.87
N MET A 139 -14.18 -13.29 9.03
CA MET A 139 -13.61 -12.33 9.97
C MET A 139 -12.18 -12.71 10.38
N ALA A 140 -11.96 -13.99 10.74
CA ALA A 140 -10.64 -14.49 11.11
C ALA A 140 -9.63 -14.32 9.96
N ALA A 141 -10.00 -14.71 8.73
CA ALA A 141 -9.16 -14.55 7.55
C ALA A 141 -8.86 -13.08 7.22
N THR A 142 -9.85 -12.18 7.39
CA THR A 142 -9.66 -10.73 7.17
C THR A 142 -8.75 -10.12 8.23
N ARG A 143 -8.91 -10.52 9.50
CA ARG A 143 -8.02 -10.10 10.59
C ARG A 143 -6.59 -10.52 10.34
N GLN A 144 -6.35 -11.75 9.93
CA GLN A 144 -5.00 -12.24 9.60
C GLN A 144 -4.32 -11.40 8.50
N ARG A 145 -5.06 -10.99 7.46
CA ARG A 145 -4.52 -10.11 6.41
C ARG A 145 -4.24 -8.70 6.92
N TYR A 146 -5.12 -8.16 7.75
CA TYR A 146 -4.90 -6.88 8.41
C TYR A 146 -3.63 -6.90 9.28
N GLU A 147 -3.46 -7.96 10.09
CA GLU A 147 -2.26 -8.13 10.93
C GLU A 147 -0.96 -8.23 10.10
N ALA A 148 -1.04 -8.77 8.88
CA ALA A 148 0.09 -8.74 7.95
C ALA A 148 0.42 -7.31 7.49
N VAL A 149 -0.60 -6.49 7.15
CA VAL A 149 -0.40 -5.08 6.81
C VAL A 149 0.22 -4.30 7.98
N GLN A 150 -0.35 -4.45 9.18
CA GLN A 150 0.15 -3.76 10.37
C GLN A 150 1.60 -4.10 10.66
N ARG A 151 1.95 -5.38 10.63
CA ARG A 151 3.32 -5.86 10.88
C ARG A 151 4.30 -5.31 9.86
N SER A 152 4.02 -5.48 8.57
CA SER A 152 4.91 -5.01 7.50
C SER A 152 5.07 -3.48 7.52
N ALA A 153 4.02 -2.72 7.81
CA ALA A 153 4.10 -1.26 7.94
C ALA A 153 4.96 -0.83 9.13
N THR A 154 4.86 -1.51 10.27
CA THR A 154 5.72 -1.27 11.44
C THR A 154 7.18 -1.60 11.13
N GLU A 155 7.45 -2.69 10.39
CA GLU A 155 8.79 -3.04 9.95
C GLU A 155 9.39 -1.99 9.01
N VAL A 156 8.60 -1.39 8.11
CA VAL A 156 9.02 -0.27 7.26
C VAL A 156 9.35 0.95 8.11
N GLN A 157 8.49 1.33 9.05
CA GLN A 157 8.70 2.49 9.91
C GLN A 157 10.02 2.37 10.69
N ILE A 158 10.26 1.22 11.35
CA ILE A 158 11.51 0.95 12.09
C ILE A 158 12.73 1.00 11.16
N ALA A 159 12.64 0.42 9.97
CA ALA A 159 13.73 0.42 9.01
C ALA A 159 14.05 1.84 8.48
N CYS A 160 13.02 2.65 8.20
CA CYS A 160 13.20 4.05 7.81
C CYS A 160 13.85 4.88 8.91
N GLU A 161 13.47 4.69 10.18
CA GLU A 161 14.09 5.38 11.32
C GLU A 161 15.56 5.04 11.44
N ALA A 162 15.92 3.75 11.39
CA ALA A 162 17.30 3.30 11.46
C ALA A 162 18.13 3.84 10.28
N PHE A 163 17.58 3.81 9.07
CA PHE A 163 18.23 4.32 7.88
C PHE A 163 18.48 5.83 7.93
N ASN A 164 17.47 6.60 8.34
CA ASN A 164 17.59 8.05 8.51
C ASN A 164 18.61 8.42 9.59
N SER A 165 18.68 7.64 10.69
CA SER A 165 19.70 7.84 11.73
C SER A 165 21.11 7.62 11.19
N ASN A 166 21.31 6.57 10.38
CA ASN A 166 22.60 6.32 9.75
C ASN A 166 23.00 7.46 8.79
N LEU A 167 22.07 8.00 8.02
CA LEU A 167 22.33 9.16 7.15
C LEU A 167 22.72 10.41 7.97
N GLU A 168 22.07 10.63 9.13
CA GLU A 168 22.43 11.74 10.03
C GLU A 168 23.84 11.61 10.60
N ASP A 169 24.24 10.40 10.97
CA ASP A 169 25.58 10.13 11.46
C ASP A 169 26.64 10.49 10.39
N HIS A 170 26.39 10.14 9.12
CA HIS A 170 27.26 10.51 8.01
C HIS A 170 27.29 12.02 7.74
N ALA A 171 26.14 12.69 7.81
CA ALA A 171 26.09 14.14 7.67
C ALA A 171 26.83 14.84 8.80
N THR A 172 26.69 14.37 10.04
CA THR A 172 27.41 14.89 11.23
C THR A 172 28.90 14.67 11.13
N PHE A 173 29.33 13.49 10.64
CA PHE A 173 30.75 13.22 10.40
C PHE A 173 31.34 14.23 9.40
N LEU A 174 30.66 14.48 8.29
CA LEU A 174 31.09 15.45 7.29
C LEU A 174 31.10 16.91 7.80
N GLU A 175 30.21 17.25 8.73
CA GLU A 175 30.21 18.59 9.34
C GLU A 175 31.51 18.89 10.11
N HIS A 176 32.06 17.86 10.77
CA HIS A 176 33.24 18.01 11.62
C HIS A 176 34.58 17.79 10.88
N ASP A 177 34.56 16.97 9.82
CA ASP A 177 35.81 16.56 9.14
C ASP A 177 35.61 16.47 7.61
N PHE A 178 35.37 17.64 6.99
CA PHE A 178 35.15 17.73 5.55
C PHE A 178 36.49 17.91 4.79
N ASN A 179 37.16 16.81 4.55
CA ASN A 179 38.41 16.76 3.76
C ASN A 179 38.41 15.56 2.81
N ALA A 180 39.37 15.52 1.88
CA ALA A 180 39.42 14.46 0.85
C ALA A 180 39.60 13.05 1.43
N GLU A 181 40.29 12.88 2.58
CA GLU A 181 40.48 11.60 3.22
C GLU A 181 39.21 11.11 3.87
N SER A 182 38.49 11.97 4.57
CA SER A 182 37.18 11.67 5.20
C SER A 182 36.10 11.35 4.16
N VAL A 183 36.09 12.10 3.05
CA VAL A 183 35.16 11.81 1.92
C VAL A 183 35.45 10.44 1.30
N ALA A 184 36.76 10.11 1.13
CA ALA A 184 37.17 8.79 0.60
C ALA A 184 36.80 7.64 1.55
N ALA A 185 36.94 7.85 2.88
CA ALA A 185 36.53 6.86 3.87
C ALA A 185 35.02 6.57 3.85
N LEU A 186 34.22 7.60 3.60
CA LEU A 186 32.74 7.44 3.50
C LEU A 186 32.28 6.66 2.26
N ALA A 187 33.10 6.55 1.22
CA ALA A 187 32.72 5.78 0.03
C ALA A 187 32.47 4.29 0.33
N GLU A 188 33.18 3.71 1.30
CA GLU A 188 32.92 2.33 1.76
C GLU A 188 31.63 2.24 2.58
N GLU A 189 31.36 3.21 3.43
CA GLU A 189 30.14 3.29 4.25
C GLU A 189 28.89 3.51 3.40
N VAL A 190 28.99 4.25 2.31
CA VAL A 190 27.87 4.44 1.35
C VAL A 190 27.47 3.11 0.70
N ALA A 191 28.41 2.20 0.45
CA ALA A 191 28.08 0.88 -0.06
C ALA A 191 27.23 0.06 0.94
N LEU A 192 27.46 0.20 2.25
CA LEU A 192 26.63 -0.41 3.29
C LEU A 192 25.23 0.23 3.35
N LEU A 193 25.15 1.54 3.15
CA LEU A 193 23.87 2.24 3.06
C LEU A 193 23.06 1.81 1.81
N ASP A 194 23.75 1.47 0.72
CA ASP A 194 23.12 0.92 -0.48
C ASP A 194 22.47 -0.43 -0.19
N GLU A 195 23.13 -1.33 0.53
CA GLU A 195 22.56 -2.60 0.97
C GLU A 195 21.33 -2.38 1.89
N GLN A 196 21.42 -1.44 2.83
CA GLN A 196 20.30 -1.11 3.71
C GLN A 196 19.12 -0.49 2.93
N SER A 197 19.38 0.32 1.89
CA SER A 197 18.34 0.86 1.00
C SER A 197 17.60 -0.26 0.24
N GLU A 198 18.33 -1.29 -0.23
CA GLU A 198 17.72 -2.46 -0.86
C GLU A 198 16.88 -3.27 0.13
N GLU A 199 17.33 -3.47 1.36
CA GLU A 199 16.53 -4.11 2.40
C GLU A 199 15.25 -3.31 2.72
N LEU A 200 15.36 -1.98 2.80
CA LEU A 200 14.23 -1.09 2.99
C LEU A 200 13.24 -1.22 1.83
N ALA A 201 13.73 -1.28 0.58
CA ALA A 201 12.91 -1.50 -0.59
C ALA A 201 12.09 -2.78 -0.51
N GLN A 202 12.71 -3.89 -0.09
CA GLN A 202 12.04 -5.19 0.06
C GLN A 202 10.95 -5.15 1.15
N ARG A 203 11.19 -4.44 2.27
CA ARG A 203 10.20 -4.26 3.34
C ARG A 203 9.01 -3.44 2.86
N VAL A 204 9.25 -2.37 2.11
CA VAL A 204 8.19 -1.56 1.51
C VAL A 204 7.38 -2.36 0.50
N GLU A 205 8.02 -3.17 -0.35
CA GLU A 205 7.33 -4.05 -1.30
C GLU A 205 6.42 -5.05 -0.55
N ALA A 206 6.91 -5.67 0.51
CA ALA A 206 6.11 -6.57 1.35
C ALA A 206 4.89 -5.86 1.97
N CYS A 207 5.04 -4.60 2.41
CA CYS A 207 3.94 -3.79 2.93
C CYS A 207 2.92 -3.45 1.83
N VAL A 208 3.38 -3.09 0.63
CA VAL A 208 2.53 -2.82 -0.53
C VAL A 208 1.75 -4.07 -0.93
N ASP A 209 2.37 -5.23 -0.97
CA ASP A 209 1.72 -6.48 -1.35
C ASP A 209 0.70 -6.93 -0.30
N ALA A 210 1.03 -6.83 0.98
CA ALA A 210 0.08 -7.09 2.07
C ALA A 210 -1.14 -6.16 1.99
N SER A 211 -0.92 -4.87 1.72
CA SER A 211 -1.96 -3.86 1.58
C SER A 211 -2.86 -4.13 0.36
N LYS A 212 -2.28 -4.42 -0.80
CA LYS A 212 -3.02 -4.80 -2.01
C LYS A 212 -3.87 -6.04 -1.77
N LEU A 213 -3.31 -7.09 -1.19
CA LEU A 213 -4.04 -8.32 -0.87
C LEU A 213 -5.22 -8.04 0.08
N TYR A 214 -5.02 -7.17 1.07
CA TYR A 214 -6.09 -6.76 1.97
C TYR A 214 -7.20 -6.04 1.22
N VAL A 215 -6.87 -5.01 0.43
CA VAL A 215 -7.83 -4.20 -0.34
C VAL A 215 -8.61 -5.06 -1.34
N GLU A 216 -7.95 -5.88 -2.14
CA GLU A 216 -8.58 -6.74 -3.15
C GLU A 216 -9.56 -7.75 -2.55
N THR A 217 -9.28 -8.25 -1.34
CA THR A 217 -10.12 -9.25 -0.68
C THR A 217 -11.21 -8.64 0.21
N ALA A 218 -11.04 -7.41 0.70
CA ALA A 218 -11.99 -6.71 1.55
C ALA A 218 -12.96 -5.84 0.75
N ALA A 219 -12.55 -5.30 -0.39
CA ALA A 219 -13.37 -4.44 -1.22
C ALA A 219 -14.56 -5.20 -1.82
N LEU A 220 -15.72 -4.55 -1.84
CA LEU A 220 -16.88 -5.06 -2.57
C LEU A 220 -16.59 -4.98 -4.08
N ARG A 221 -17.05 -5.98 -4.85
CA ARG A 221 -16.82 -6.06 -6.31
C ARG A 221 -17.19 -4.78 -7.08
N GLY A 222 -18.13 -3.97 -6.56
CA GLY A 222 -18.51 -2.69 -7.15
C GLY A 222 -17.52 -1.54 -6.87
N GLN A 223 -16.75 -1.59 -5.78
CA GLN A 223 -15.75 -0.57 -5.42
C GLN A 223 -14.47 -0.73 -6.26
N LEU A 224 -14.04 -1.97 -6.53
CA LEU A 224 -12.89 -2.26 -7.42
C LEU A 224 -13.09 -1.74 -8.85
N ALA A 225 -14.34 -1.66 -9.33
CA ALA A 225 -14.66 -1.11 -10.65
C ALA A 225 -14.49 0.41 -10.73
N GLN A 226 -14.53 1.13 -9.61
CA GLN A 226 -14.38 2.59 -9.57
C GLN A 226 -12.90 3.04 -9.49
N THR A 227 -12.04 2.25 -8.87
CA THR A 227 -10.60 2.51 -8.82
C THR A 227 -9.86 2.12 -10.11
N GLY A 228 -10.45 1.23 -10.92
CA GLY A 228 -9.90 0.77 -12.20
C GLY A 228 -10.25 1.62 -13.43
N THR A 229 -10.97 2.75 -13.31
CA THR A 229 -11.47 3.53 -14.46
C THR A 229 -10.50 4.61 -14.96
N ALA A 230 -9.20 4.46 -14.78
CA ALA A 230 -8.21 5.35 -15.42
C ALA A 230 -7.54 4.76 -16.67
N ALA A 231 -7.97 3.59 -17.19
CA ALA A 231 -7.45 3.06 -18.45
C ALA A 231 -8.48 2.17 -19.17
N ARG A 232 -9.47 2.79 -19.83
CA ARG A 232 -10.18 2.11 -20.93
C ARG A 232 -9.59 2.56 -22.26
N PRO A 233 -8.95 1.71 -23.04
CA PRO A 233 -8.82 1.96 -24.45
C PRO A 233 -10.19 1.74 -25.12
N VAL A 234 -10.68 2.82 -25.71
CA VAL A 234 -11.79 2.81 -26.65
C VAL A 234 -11.33 2.03 -27.90
N THR A 235 -12.21 1.21 -28.39
CA THR A 235 -12.31 0.64 -29.72
C THR A 235 -12.23 -0.89 -29.76
N GLN A 236 -13.38 -1.53 -29.92
CA GLN A 236 -13.73 -2.10 -31.22
C GLN A 236 -15.21 -2.56 -31.24
N ARG A 237 -15.97 -1.73 -31.94
CA ARG A 237 -17.29 -2.06 -32.47
C ARG A 237 -17.06 -2.41 -33.94
N ALA A 238 -17.36 -3.63 -34.33
CA ALA A 238 -17.76 -4.10 -35.65
C ALA A 238 -17.49 -5.63 -35.69
N GLN A 239 -18.35 -6.50 -35.99
CA GLN A 239 -19.37 -6.65 -36.95
C GLN A 239 -20.03 -8.00 -36.68
N GLU A 240 -21.35 -7.97 -36.53
CA GLU A 240 -22.21 -9.13 -36.79
C GLU A 240 -22.09 -9.53 -38.24
N THR A 241 -21.88 -10.79 -38.50
CA THR A 241 -22.49 -11.49 -39.62
C THR A 241 -22.62 -12.98 -39.30
N THR A 242 -23.84 -13.44 -39.17
CA THR A 242 -24.36 -14.80 -39.16
C THR A 242 -24.66 -15.20 -40.63
N PRO A 243 -25.05 -16.44 -40.95
CA PRO A 243 -24.46 -17.78 -40.74
C PRO A 243 -24.30 -18.57 -42.06
N ALA A 244 -23.52 -19.65 -42.05
CA ALA A 244 -23.67 -20.68 -43.05
C ALA A 244 -23.35 -22.08 -42.53
N LYS A 245 -24.35 -22.88 -42.53
CA LYS A 245 -24.58 -24.27 -42.36
C LYS A 245 -23.80 -25.13 -43.38
N ARG A 246 -23.03 -26.16 -42.95
CA ARG A 246 -22.79 -27.43 -43.65
C ARG A 246 -22.06 -28.41 -42.71
N ARG A 247 -22.75 -29.36 -42.23
CA ARG A 247 -22.99 -30.80 -42.50
C ARG A 247 -21.75 -31.67 -42.83
N ALA A 248 -21.52 -32.58 -41.88
CA ALA A 248 -21.15 -33.98 -41.97
C ALA A 248 -19.78 -34.42 -42.54
N LYS A 249 -19.02 -35.12 -41.72
CA LYS A 249 -18.69 -36.56 -41.87
C LYS A 249 -17.65 -36.99 -40.83
N GLN A 250 -18.04 -37.92 -39.97
CA GLN A 250 -17.13 -38.95 -39.43
C GLN A 250 -16.86 -40.01 -40.51
N PRO A 251 -15.85 -40.88 -40.40
CA PRO A 251 -15.57 -41.76 -39.28
C PRO A 251 -14.08 -42.19 -39.07
N ALA A 252 -13.81 -42.64 -37.87
CA ALA A 252 -13.32 -43.95 -37.45
C ALA A 252 -11.80 -44.30 -37.51
N THR A 253 -11.43 -44.95 -36.41
CA THR A 253 -10.51 -46.06 -36.15
C THR A 253 -9.04 -45.69 -35.84
N ALA A 254 -8.66 -45.92 -34.58
CA ALA A 254 -8.16 -47.14 -33.93
C ALA A 254 -6.63 -47.22 -33.87
N LYS A 255 -6.12 -47.49 -32.69
CA LYS A 255 -5.22 -48.53 -32.19
C LYS A 255 -4.21 -47.95 -31.20
N LEU A 256 -4.30 -48.29 -29.92
CA LEU A 256 -3.62 -49.35 -29.17
C LEU A 256 -2.09 -49.49 -29.43
N ALA A 257 -1.35 -49.28 -28.32
CA ALA A 257 -0.25 -50.09 -27.79
C ALA A 257 0.53 -49.20 -26.79
N GLU A 258 0.56 -49.49 -25.57
CA GLU A 258 1.38 -50.45 -24.79
C GLU A 258 2.42 -49.74 -23.94
N GLU A 259 2.25 -49.94 -22.65
CA GLU A 259 3.23 -49.80 -21.54
C GLU A 259 4.35 -50.87 -21.72
N PRO A 260 5.57 -50.75 -21.13
CA PRO A 260 5.71 -51.10 -19.74
C PRO A 260 6.79 -50.32 -18.93
N ALA A 261 6.52 -50.25 -17.62
CA ALA A 261 7.35 -50.49 -16.46
C ALA A 261 8.89 -50.59 -16.61
N ASP A 262 9.62 -49.84 -15.79
CA ASP A 262 10.58 -50.44 -14.86
C ASP A 262 11.08 -49.41 -13.82
N ALA A 263 11.02 -49.78 -12.54
CA ALA A 263 11.76 -49.19 -11.44
C ALA A 263 13.12 -49.91 -11.34
N PRO A 264 14.16 -49.39 -10.67
CA PRO A 264 14.27 -49.69 -9.25
C PRO A 264 14.90 -48.57 -8.34
N ALA A 265 14.63 -48.77 -7.06
CA ALA A 265 15.17 -48.13 -5.90
C ALA A 265 16.70 -48.18 -5.78
N ALA A 266 17.27 -47.14 -5.14
CA ALA A 266 18.52 -47.26 -4.41
C ALA A 266 18.48 -46.37 -3.13
N GLU A 267 18.42 -47.07 -2.04
CA GLU A 267 18.78 -46.62 -0.67
C GLU A 267 20.20 -46.05 -0.66
N THR A 268 20.43 -44.98 0.15
CA THR A 268 21.67 -44.88 0.90
C THR A 268 21.44 -44.11 2.22
N LYS A 269 21.90 -44.76 3.26
CA LYS A 269 21.84 -44.47 4.69
C LYS A 269 22.67 -43.23 5.11
N PRO A 270 22.46 -42.77 6.36
CA PRO A 270 23.09 -41.59 6.92
C PRO A 270 24.49 -41.88 7.49
N VAL A 271 25.37 -40.90 7.39
CA VAL A 271 26.64 -40.91 8.14
C VAL A 271 26.54 -39.86 9.25
N ALA A 272 26.54 -40.38 10.45
CA ALA A 272 26.86 -39.64 11.67
C ALA A 272 28.35 -39.33 11.70
N GLN A 273 28.72 -38.12 12.04
CA GLN A 273 30.07 -37.82 12.54
C GLN A 273 30.01 -36.98 13.79
N LYS A 274 30.74 -37.48 14.73
CA LYS A 274 30.87 -37.24 16.14
C LYS A 274 31.88 -36.11 16.39
N VAL A 275 31.50 -35.34 17.35
CA VAL A 275 32.28 -34.50 18.27
C VAL A 275 33.78 -34.85 18.42
N ASP A 276 34.62 -33.82 18.37
CA ASP A 276 35.57 -33.49 19.43
C ASP A 276 35.70 -31.98 19.55
#